data_a945cc0f44af9e05dbe99c9166552510
#
_entry.id   a945cc0f44af9e05dbe99c9166552510
#
_cell.length_a   1.000
_cell.length_b   1.000
_cell.length_c   1.000
_cell.angle_alpha   90.00
_cell.angle_beta   90.00
_cell.angle_gamma   90.00
#
_symmetry.space_group_name_H-M   'P 1'
#
loop_
_entity.id
_entity.type
_entity.pdbx_description
1 polymer ?
#
loop_
_entity_poly.entity_id
_entity_poly.type
_entity_poly.pdbx_seq_one_letter_code
_entity_poly.pdbx_strand_id
1 'polypeptide(L)'
;SWDKETGYFGYVMHDKDGKPKGIYRYKDGSNFNKGLDGVSPLIANISSKKQTSRMINHVFSPDEMWTEVGISTVDQSAPYYRTDGYWNGAVWFPHQWMVWKALLDLGEGEKAYQVATTALNTWEKECKESYYTFEHFIISSQRGAGWHQFSGLSSPILNWFAAYYRIGKVSTGFEVWISNSHFNDDYTQYQAEIAFDDSTVPHQRTILVCMNPEKDYQVTFNGKVVESKTYHQGLLE
;
A
#
# COMPACT_ATOMS: atom_id res chain seq x y z
N SER A 1 18.55 0.84 12.56
CA SER A 1 17.74 2.07 12.72
C SER A 1 16.38 1.85 13.39
N TRP A 2 16.05 0.61 13.84
CA TRP A 2 14.79 0.33 14.52
C TRP A 2 14.70 1.00 15.90
N ASP A 3 13.73 1.90 16.04
CA ASP A 3 13.43 2.53 17.33
C ASP A 3 12.37 1.70 18.06
N LYS A 4 12.78 1.02 19.12
CA LYS A 4 11.89 0.13 19.90
C LYS A 4 10.79 0.90 20.65
N GLU A 5 11.06 2.14 21.01
CA GLU A 5 10.15 3.00 21.74
C GLU A 5 8.98 3.42 20.87
N THR A 6 9.28 4.04 19.74
CA THR A 6 8.25 4.54 18.81
C THR A 6 7.71 3.48 17.87
N GLY A 7 8.47 2.41 17.59
CA GLY A 7 8.08 1.37 16.63
C GLY A 7 8.22 1.76 15.18
N TYR A 8 9.05 2.73 14.89
CA TYR A 8 9.43 3.15 13.54
C TYR A 8 10.91 2.91 13.28
N PHE A 9 11.30 2.83 12.01
CA PHE A 9 12.70 2.97 11.63
C PHE A 9 13.04 4.47 11.59
N GLY A 10 14.14 4.84 12.26
CA GLY A 10 14.59 6.22 12.34
C GLY A 10 15.73 6.54 11.39
N TYR A 11 15.91 7.81 11.09
CA TYR A 11 17.13 8.29 10.44
C TYR A 11 18.33 8.10 11.35
N VAL A 12 19.36 7.42 10.86
CA VAL A 12 20.58 7.16 11.63
C VAL A 12 21.56 8.32 11.41
N MET A 13 21.92 8.97 12.49
CA MET A 13 23.03 9.93 12.47
C MET A 13 24.37 9.20 12.43
N HIS A 14 25.33 9.75 11.70
CA HIS A 14 26.69 9.23 11.61
C HIS A 14 27.70 10.28 12.10
N ASP A 15 28.83 9.82 12.59
CA ASP A 15 29.98 10.71 12.86
C ASP A 15 30.77 11.01 11.58
N LYS A 16 31.85 11.78 11.72
CA LYS A 16 32.73 12.15 10.60
C LYS A 16 33.42 10.95 9.92
N ASP A 17 33.49 9.82 10.59
CA ASP A 17 34.11 8.56 10.12
C ASP A 17 33.04 7.57 9.58
N GLY A 18 31.75 8.01 9.46
CA GLY A 18 30.63 7.22 8.97
C GLY A 18 30.07 6.22 9.99
N LYS A 19 30.46 6.27 11.25
CA LYS A 19 29.95 5.36 12.29
C LYS A 19 28.61 5.84 12.82
N PRO A 20 27.64 4.93 13.04
CA PRO A 20 26.31 5.29 13.55
C PRO A 20 26.42 5.83 14.99
N LYS A 21 25.80 6.99 15.24
CA LYS A 21 25.72 7.65 16.56
C LYS A 21 24.38 7.47 17.26
N GLY A 22 23.35 7.05 16.53
CA GLY A 22 22.00 6.88 17.06
C GLY A 22 20.94 7.41 16.11
N ILE A 23 19.69 7.38 16.56
CA ILE A 23 18.54 7.84 15.78
C ILE A 23 18.39 9.34 15.95
N TYR A 24 18.12 10.04 14.82
CA TYR A 24 17.83 11.46 14.84
C TYR A 24 16.48 11.72 15.56
N ARG A 25 16.51 12.60 16.54
CA ARG A 25 15.36 12.99 17.35
C ARG A 25 14.91 14.42 17.03
N TYR A 26 13.61 14.64 17.04
CA TYR A 26 13.04 15.97 16.94
C TYR A 26 13.27 16.75 18.25
N LYS A 27 12.91 18.02 18.29
CA LYS A 27 13.16 18.93 19.46
C LYS A 27 12.54 18.44 20.77
N ASP A 28 11.43 17.70 20.68
CA ASP A 28 10.73 17.11 21.82
C ASP A 28 11.27 15.71 22.20
N GLY A 29 12.30 15.24 21.53
CA GLY A 29 12.89 13.91 21.75
C GLY A 29 12.24 12.78 20.96
N SER A 30 11.16 13.04 20.23
CA SER A 30 10.50 12.02 19.43
C SER A 30 11.37 11.59 18.21
N ASN A 31 11.12 10.38 17.70
CA ASN A 31 11.72 9.93 16.44
C ASN A 31 11.29 10.86 15.30
N PHE A 32 12.22 11.50 14.61
CA PHE A 32 11.91 12.42 13.52
C PHE A 32 11.34 11.71 12.28
N ASN A 33 11.41 10.40 12.20
CA ASN A 33 10.94 9.61 11.06
C ASN A 33 9.60 8.89 11.33
N LYS A 34 8.68 9.52 12.05
CA LYS A 34 7.32 9.02 12.24
C LYS A 34 6.48 9.32 10.99
N GLY A 35 6.44 8.38 10.05
CA GLY A 35 5.71 8.55 8.80
C GLY A 35 6.10 7.52 7.75
N LEU A 36 5.78 7.79 6.49
CA LEU A 36 5.99 6.87 5.37
C LEU A 36 7.46 6.47 5.18
N ASP A 37 8.41 7.37 5.40
CA ASP A 37 9.83 7.03 5.33
C ASP A 37 10.20 6.00 6.40
N GLY A 38 9.62 6.11 7.60
CA GLY A 38 9.81 5.16 8.69
C GLY A 38 9.19 3.78 8.44
N VAL A 39 8.24 3.68 7.50
CA VAL A 39 7.65 2.40 7.08
C VAL A 39 8.26 1.86 5.78
N SER A 40 9.18 2.57 5.13
CA SER A 40 9.85 2.10 3.91
C SER A 40 10.46 0.69 4.02
N PRO A 41 11.03 0.25 5.16
CA PRO A 41 11.48 -1.13 5.32
C PRO A 41 10.37 -2.19 5.22
N LEU A 42 9.10 -1.81 5.42
CA LEU A 42 7.96 -2.67 5.14
C LEU A 42 7.84 -2.93 3.63
N ILE A 43 7.99 -1.87 2.83
CA ILE A 43 7.95 -1.95 1.36
C ILE A 43 9.10 -2.81 0.82
N ALA A 44 10.27 -2.69 1.43
CA ALA A 44 11.46 -3.47 1.05
C ALA A 44 11.49 -4.90 1.62
N ASN A 45 10.47 -5.29 2.40
CA ASN A 45 10.34 -6.59 3.07
C ASN A 45 11.60 -7.02 3.86
N ILE A 46 12.29 -6.06 4.49
CA ILE A 46 13.48 -6.29 5.32
C ILE A 46 13.18 -6.27 6.83
N SER A 47 11.92 -6.09 7.18
CA SER A 47 11.45 -6.04 8.56
C SER A 47 11.23 -7.45 9.12
N SER A 48 11.56 -7.66 10.42
CA SER A 48 11.13 -8.87 11.12
C SER A 48 9.59 -8.89 11.25
N LYS A 49 8.99 -10.07 11.40
CA LYS A 49 7.52 -10.22 11.62
C LYS A 49 6.97 -9.30 12.71
N LYS A 50 7.70 -9.11 13.82
CA LYS A 50 7.28 -8.22 14.90
C LYS A 50 7.31 -6.75 14.50
N GLN A 51 8.31 -6.33 13.74
CA GLN A 51 8.41 -4.97 13.20
C GLN A 51 7.33 -4.71 12.15
N THR A 52 7.13 -5.65 11.22
CA THR A 52 6.07 -5.61 10.21
C THR A 52 4.70 -5.41 10.85
N SER A 53 4.34 -6.27 11.82
CA SER A 53 3.05 -6.15 12.53
C SER A 53 2.89 -4.80 13.21
N ARG A 54 3.94 -4.28 13.85
CA ARG A 54 3.87 -2.98 14.51
C ARG A 54 3.71 -1.84 13.52
N MET A 55 4.44 -1.87 12.40
CA MET A 55 4.32 -0.84 11.36
C MET A 55 2.96 -0.87 10.65
N ILE A 56 2.40 -2.06 10.38
CA ILE A 56 1.04 -2.18 9.87
C ILE A 56 0.03 -1.55 10.83
N ASN A 57 0.19 -1.75 12.13
CA ASN A 57 -0.68 -1.12 13.14
C ASN A 57 -0.58 0.41 13.08
N HIS A 58 0.62 0.99 12.95
CA HIS A 58 0.79 2.44 12.77
C HIS A 58 0.11 2.95 11.50
N VAL A 59 0.31 2.25 10.37
CA VAL A 59 -0.24 2.64 9.07
C VAL A 59 -1.77 2.66 9.07
N PHE A 60 -2.42 1.72 9.78
CA PHE A 60 -3.88 1.58 9.81
C PHE A 60 -4.54 2.10 11.09
N SER A 61 -3.79 2.74 11.96
CA SER A 61 -4.34 3.41 13.15
C SER A 61 -4.92 4.78 12.76
N PRO A 62 -6.21 5.05 13.06
CA PRO A 62 -6.81 6.37 12.81
C PRO A 62 -6.23 7.47 13.70
N ASP A 63 -5.60 7.12 14.82
CA ASP A 63 -4.90 8.06 15.70
C ASP A 63 -3.47 8.36 15.21
N GLU A 64 -2.99 7.65 14.21
CA GLU A 64 -1.60 7.74 13.71
C GLU A 64 -1.58 8.08 12.21
N MET A 65 -1.54 7.08 11.30
CA MET A 65 -1.35 7.36 9.87
C MET A 65 -2.61 7.23 9.02
N TRP A 66 -3.61 6.46 9.46
CA TRP A 66 -4.81 6.25 8.65
C TRP A 66 -5.76 7.43 8.74
N THR A 67 -6.21 7.92 7.58
CA THR A 67 -7.18 9.02 7.47
C THR A 67 -8.34 8.66 6.52
N GLU A 68 -9.36 9.50 6.46
CA GLU A 68 -10.50 9.31 5.55
C GLU A 68 -10.14 9.38 4.06
N VAL A 69 -8.97 9.94 3.73
CA VAL A 69 -8.48 10.04 2.35
C VAL A 69 -7.32 9.09 2.05
N GLY A 70 -6.86 8.32 3.03
CA GLY A 70 -5.78 7.34 2.92
C GLY A 70 -4.70 7.51 3.97
N ILE A 71 -3.53 6.96 3.73
CA ILE A 71 -2.38 6.98 4.63
C ILE A 71 -1.70 8.34 4.54
N SER A 72 -1.64 9.08 5.65
CA SER A 72 -0.91 10.36 5.73
C SER A 72 0.60 10.15 5.52
N THR A 73 1.29 11.18 5.03
CA THR A 73 2.76 11.13 4.92
C THR A 73 3.47 11.11 6.25
N VAL A 74 2.83 11.63 7.30
CA VAL A 74 3.37 11.73 8.65
C VAL A 74 2.31 11.26 9.65
N ASP A 75 2.76 10.56 10.68
CA ASP A 75 1.95 10.16 11.81
C ASP A 75 1.33 11.40 12.50
N GLN A 76 0.02 11.38 12.73
CA GLN A 76 -0.75 12.49 13.29
C GLN A 76 -0.30 12.88 14.71
N SER A 77 0.35 11.96 15.43
CA SER A 77 0.97 12.23 16.73
C SER A 77 2.34 12.91 16.63
N ALA A 78 2.89 13.08 15.45
CA ALA A 78 4.18 13.76 15.28
C ALA A 78 4.02 15.29 15.45
N PRO A 79 4.94 15.96 16.14
CA PRO A 79 4.81 17.40 16.46
C PRO A 79 4.89 18.34 15.23
N TYR A 80 5.26 17.80 14.08
CA TYR A 80 5.32 18.51 12.79
C TYR A 80 4.19 18.13 11.82
N TYR A 81 3.23 17.29 12.25
CA TYR A 81 2.06 16.93 11.46
C TYR A 81 1.12 18.13 11.25
N ARG A 82 0.51 18.20 10.07
CA ARG A 82 -0.50 19.18 9.70
C ARG A 82 -1.58 18.55 8.83
N THR A 83 -2.84 18.76 9.16
CA THR A 83 -3.99 18.27 8.36
C THR A 83 -4.11 18.95 6.98
N ASP A 84 -3.52 20.13 6.83
CA ASP A 84 -3.42 20.92 5.61
C ASP A 84 -1.98 20.96 5.05
N GLY A 85 -1.13 20.04 5.52
CA GLY A 85 0.28 19.99 5.15
C GLY A 85 0.53 19.50 3.73
N TYR A 86 1.79 19.56 3.31
CA TYR A 86 2.28 19.05 2.04
C TYR A 86 2.94 17.68 2.27
N TRP A 87 4.26 17.62 2.51
CA TRP A 87 4.96 16.40 2.90
C TRP A 87 4.91 16.10 4.40
N ASN A 88 4.16 16.84 5.15
CA ASN A 88 3.95 16.69 6.59
C ASN A 88 2.47 16.47 6.97
N GLY A 89 1.73 15.79 6.11
CA GLY A 89 0.35 15.42 6.40
C GLY A 89 -0.44 14.93 5.21
N ALA A 90 -0.36 15.57 4.04
CA ALA A 90 -1.17 15.23 2.88
C ALA A 90 -1.00 13.76 2.42
N VAL A 91 -1.99 13.27 1.70
CA VAL A 91 -2.01 11.91 1.12
C VAL A 91 -1.56 11.95 -0.33
N TRP A 92 -0.59 11.09 -0.67
CA TRP A 92 0.04 11.01 -1.98
C TRP A 92 -0.16 9.60 -2.56
N PHE A 93 -0.83 9.48 -3.67
CA PHE A 93 -1.18 8.17 -4.25
C PHE A 93 0.02 7.28 -4.62
N PRO A 94 1.16 7.77 -5.09
CA PRO A 94 2.32 6.92 -5.32
C PRO A 94 2.78 6.17 -4.05
N HIS A 95 2.78 6.84 -2.89
CA HIS A 95 3.13 6.19 -1.62
C HIS A 95 2.07 5.17 -1.18
N GLN A 96 0.78 5.49 -1.38
CA GLN A 96 -0.31 4.53 -1.17
C GLN A 96 -0.11 3.27 -2.03
N TRP A 97 0.31 3.45 -3.29
CA TRP A 97 0.54 2.36 -4.21
C TRP A 97 1.72 1.49 -3.77
N MET A 98 2.81 2.08 -3.31
CA MET A 98 3.96 1.33 -2.79
C MET A 98 3.56 0.49 -1.56
N VAL A 99 2.81 1.08 -0.63
CA VAL A 99 2.29 0.37 0.54
C VAL A 99 1.31 -0.73 0.12
N TRP A 100 0.42 -0.46 -0.81
CA TRP A 100 -0.51 -1.45 -1.37
C TRP A 100 0.20 -2.67 -1.94
N LYS A 101 1.26 -2.46 -2.73
CA LYS A 101 2.09 -3.55 -3.27
C LYS A 101 2.75 -4.37 -2.16
N ALA A 102 3.30 -3.69 -1.16
CA ALA A 102 3.91 -4.36 -0.01
C ALA A 102 2.89 -5.18 0.80
N LEU A 103 1.66 -4.69 0.96
CA LEU A 103 0.60 -5.42 1.63
C LEU A 103 0.22 -6.71 0.89
N LEU A 104 0.23 -6.70 -0.45
CA LEU A 104 0.04 -7.92 -1.24
C LEU A 104 1.18 -8.93 -0.99
N ASP A 105 2.43 -8.49 -0.94
CA ASP A 105 3.56 -9.35 -0.62
C ASP A 105 3.50 -9.92 0.81
N LEU A 106 2.88 -9.21 1.73
CA LEU A 106 2.72 -9.62 3.12
C LEU A 106 1.46 -10.45 3.41
N GLY A 107 0.65 -10.74 2.38
CA GLY A 107 -0.61 -11.47 2.54
C GLY A 107 -1.72 -10.68 3.24
N GLU A 108 -1.61 -9.35 3.28
CA GLU A 108 -2.56 -8.44 3.92
C GLU A 108 -3.57 -7.89 2.90
N GLY A 109 -4.21 -8.79 2.17
CA GLY A 109 -5.10 -8.44 1.05
C GLY A 109 -6.27 -7.54 1.44
N GLU A 110 -6.88 -7.71 2.63
CA GLU A 110 -7.94 -6.82 3.12
C GLU A 110 -7.46 -5.38 3.30
N LYS A 111 -6.27 -5.20 3.85
CA LYS A 111 -5.68 -3.87 4.03
C LYS A 111 -5.28 -3.25 2.69
N ALA A 112 -4.78 -4.08 1.76
CA ALA A 112 -4.54 -3.66 0.40
C ALA A 112 -5.83 -3.18 -0.29
N TYR A 113 -6.92 -3.92 -0.14
CA TYR A 113 -8.25 -3.51 -0.64
C TYR A 113 -8.72 -2.20 -0.01
N GLN A 114 -8.56 -2.03 1.29
CA GLN A 114 -8.90 -0.81 2.01
C GLN A 114 -8.13 0.42 1.45
N VAL A 115 -6.82 0.29 1.23
CA VAL A 115 -6.01 1.38 0.63
C VAL A 115 -6.52 1.73 -0.76
N ALA A 116 -6.72 0.74 -1.62
CA ALA A 116 -7.14 0.96 -2.99
C ALA A 116 -8.54 1.58 -3.09
N THR A 117 -9.52 1.07 -2.34
CA THR A 117 -10.89 1.58 -2.36
C THR A 117 -11.00 2.97 -1.78
N THR A 118 -10.27 3.29 -0.71
CA THR A 118 -10.22 4.65 -0.16
C THR A 118 -9.66 5.63 -1.18
N ALA A 119 -8.56 5.28 -1.85
CA ALA A 119 -7.96 6.13 -2.88
C ALA A 119 -8.88 6.30 -4.10
N LEU A 120 -9.52 5.22 -4.57
CA LEU A 120 -10.48 5.26 -5.68
C LEU A 120 -11.67 6.16 -5.35
N ASN A 121 -12.27 6.04 -4.17
CA ASN A 121 -13.40 6.85 -3.73
C ASN A 121 -13.01 8.34 -3.60
N THR A 122 -11.84 8.62 -3.04
CA THR A 122 -11.33 9.99 -2.91
C THR A 122 -11.12 10.63 -4.27
N TRP A 123 -10.50 9.90 -5.19
CA TRP A 123 -10.26 10.36 -6.56
C TRP A 123 -11.56 10.54 -7.35
N GLU A 124 -12.50 9.60 -7.24
CA GLU A 124 -13.80 9.66 -7.91
C GLU A 124 -14.59 10.90 -7.48
N LYS A 125 -14.65 11.16 -6.16
CA LYS A 125 -15.31 12.33 -5.60
C LYS A 125 -14.73 13.63 -6.16
N GLU A 126 -13.40 13.75 -6.19
CA GLU A 126 -12.73 14.94 -6.70
C GLU A 126 -12.96 15.11 -8.20
N CYS A 127 -12.80 14.06 -8.99
CA CYS A 127 -12.98 14.12 -10.45
C CYS A 127 -14.42 14.44 -10.87
N LYS A 128 -15.43 13.97 -10.15
CA LYS A 128 -16.84 14.30 -10.41
C LYS A 128 -17.14 15.79 -10.23
N GLU A 129 -16.45 16.44 -9.30
CA GLU A 129 -16.69 17.84 -8.99
C GLU A 129 -15.81 18.80 -9.81
N SER A 130 -14.51 18.49 -9.95
CA SER A 130 -13.52 19.39 -10.54
C SER A 130 -13.09 19.03 -11.95
N TYR A 131 -13.25 17.76 -12.36
CA TYR A 131 -12.69 17.19 -13.60
C TYR A 131 -11.16 17.24 -13.70
N TYR A 132 -10.47 17.40 -12.55
CA TYR A 132 -9.02 17.47 -12.48
C TYR A 132 -8.40 16.26 -11.75
N THR A 133 -7.13 16.03 -12.08
CA THR A 133 -6.24 15.11 -11.34
C THR A 133 -5.23 15.94 -10.57
N PHE A 134 -5.11 15.70 -9.27
CA PHE A 134 -4.30 16.52 -8.39
C PHE A 134 -2.99 15.84 -7.99
N GLU A 135 -2.07 16.66 -7.49
CA GLU A 135 -0.77 16.24 -6.99
C GLU A 135 -0.89 15.42 -5.71
N HIS A 136 -1.73 15.85 -4.78
CA HIS A 136 -1.98 15.23 -3.49
C HIS A 136 -3.39 15.56 -2.98
N PHE A 137 -3.77 14.97 -1.85
CA PHE A 137 -5.06 15.20 -1.22
C PHE A 137 -4.87 15.71 0.21
N ILE A 138 -5.57 16.80 0.55
CA ILE A 138 -5.58 17.42 1.87
C ILE A 138 -6.54 16.67 2.78
N ILE A 139 -6.10 16.32 4.00
CA ILE A 139 -6.88 15.53 4.95
C ILE A 139 -8.07 16.33 5.47
N SER A 140 -7.88 17.58 5.90
CA SER A 140 -8.92 18.42 6.49
C SER A 140 -10.06 18.77 5.53
N SER A 141 -9.76 18.97 4.25
CA SER A 141 -10.77 19.29 3.22
C SER A 141 -11.28 18.09 2.45
N GLN A 142 -10.54 16.97 2.48
CA GLN A 142 -10.76 15.78 1.66
C GLN A 142 -10.76 16.09 0.15
N ARG A 143 -10.03 17.14 -0.26
CA ARG A 143 -9.98 17.65 -1.63
C ARG A 143 -8.57 17.56 -2.20
N GLY A 144 -8.50 17.45 -3.52
CA GLY A 144 -7.26 17.55 -4.25
C GLY A 144 -6.60 18.93 -4.09
N ALA A 145 -5.28 18.95 -4.07
CA ALA A 145 -4.47 20.15 -3.94
C ALA A 145 -3.14 20.02 -4.70
N GLY A 146 -2.40 21.11 -4.72
CA GLY A 146 -1.18 21.22 -5.51
C GLY A 146 -1.49 21.44 -6.99
N TRP A 147 -0.69 20.86 -7.87
CA TRP A 147 -0.91 21.01 -9.31
C TRP A 147 -2.13 20.23 -9.78
N HIS A 148 -3.08 20.90 -10.42
CA HIS A 148 -4.40 20.37 -10.78
C HIS A 148 -4.46 19.59 -12.11
N GLN A 149 -3.34 19.32 -12.73
CA GLN A 149 -3.21 18.49 -13.94
C GLN A 149 -2.03 17.53 -13.81
N PHE A 150 -1.85 16.96 -12.62
CA PHE A 150 -0.72 16.10 -12.31
C PHE A 150 -1.11 14.60 -12.42
N SER A 151 -1.45 14.17 -13.62
CA SER A 151 -1.85 12.77 -13.87
C SER A 151 -0.78 11.75 -13.49
N GLY A 152 0.50 12.11 -13.53
CA GLY A 152 1.60 11.23 -13.10
C GLY A 152 1.46 10.78 -11.64
N LEU A 153 1.11 11.69 -10.72
CA LEU A 153 0.90 11.35 -9.32
C LEU A 153 -0.46 10.70 -9.04
N SER A 154 -1.44 10.89 -9.93
CA SER A 154 -2.74 10.21 -9.86
C SER A 154 -2.76 8.86 -10.60
N SER A 155 -1.71 8.50 -11.33
CA SER A 155 -1.65 7.26 -12.13
C SER A 155 -1.90 5.95 -11.37
N PRO A 156 -1.60 5.82 -10.05
CA PRO A 156 -1.94 4.63 -9.28
C PRO A 156 -3.42 4.22 -9.35
N ILE A 157 -4.33 5.18 -9.57
CA ILE A 157 -5.76 4.92 -9.76
C ILE A 157 -6.02 3.91 -10.87
N LEU A 158 -5.28 3.98 -11.98
CA LEU A 158 -5.42 3.04 -13.10
C LEU A 158 -5.03 1.62 -12.70
N ASN A 159 -4.01 1.47 -11.85
CA ASN A 159 -3.58 0.18 -11.33
C ASN A 159 -4.62 -0.41 -10.38
N TRP A 160 -5.12 0.36 -9.43
CA TRP A 160 -6.14 -0.09 -8.48
C TRP A 160 -7.46 -0.41 -9.20
N PHE A 161 -7.90 0.44 -10.13
CA PHE A 161 -9.09 0.13 -10.93
C PHE A 161 -8.90 -1.17 -11.72
N ALA A 162 -7.74 -1.35 -12.35
CA ALA A 162 -7.45 -2.58 -13.10
C ALA A 162 -7.40 -3.80 -12.19
N ALA A 163 -6.77 -3.68 -11.01
CA ALA A 163 -6.60 -4.78 -10.05
C ALA A 163 -7.93 -5.28 -9.48
N TYR A 164 -8.90 -4.38 -9.29
CA TYR A 164 -10.13 -4.73 -8.58
C TYR A 164 -11.39 -4.76 -9.45
N TYR A 165 -11.37 -4.16 -10.64
CA TYR A 165 -12.59 -4.01 -11.45
C TYR A 165 -12.44 -4.43 -12.91
N ARG A 166 -11.23 -4.69 -13.40
CA ARG A 166 -11.04 -5.05 -14.80
C ARG A 166 -10.92 -6.56 -14.98
N ILE A 167 -11.94 -7.20 -15.52
CA ILE A 167 -11.94 -8.62 -15.88
C ILE A 167 -10.72 -8.97 -16.75
N GLY A 168 -10.09 -10.12 -16.48
CA GLY A 168 -8.90 -10.57 -17.18
C GLY A 168 -7.62 -9.90 -16.69
N LYS A 169 -7.61 -9.28 -15.49
CA LYS A 169 -6.41 -8.74 -14.86
C LYS A 169 -5.98 -9.54 -13.66
N VAL A 170 -4.66 -9.62 -13.53
CA VAL A 170 -3.98 -10.21 -12.38
C VAL A 170 -3.06 -9.16 -11.78
N SER A 171 -3.02 -9.07 -10.45
CA SER A 171 -2.16 -8.14 -9.73
C SER A 171 -1.49 -8.83 -8.56
N THR A 172 -0.20 -8.52 -8.37
CA THR A 172 0.67 -9.10 -7.35
C THR A 172 1.41 -7.99 -6.60
N GLY A 173 2.09 -8.34 -5.53
CA GLY A 173 3.09 -7.50 -4.88
C GLY A 173 4.35 -7.28 -5.73
N PHE A 174 5.45 -6.90 -5.10
CA PHE A 174 6.75 -6.72 -5.73
C PHE A 174 7.54 -8.03 -5.88
N GLU A 175 7.26 -9.01 -5.01
CA GLU A 175 8.03 -10.26 -4.87
C GLU A 175 7.37 -11.46 -5.53
N VAL A 176 6.35 -11.25 -6.37
CA VAL A 176 5.64 -12.30 -7.07
C VAL A 176 5.67 -12.04 -8.56
N TRP A 177 6.23 -12.97 -9.32
CA TRP A 177 6.28 -12.92 -10.77
C TRP A 177 5.37 -13.97 -11.37
N ILE A 178 4.60 -13.58 -12.35
CA ILE A 178 3.68 -14.45 -13.09
C ILE A 178 4.22 -14.67 -14.48
N SER A 179 4.31 -15.93 -14.86
CA SER A 179 4.69 -16.36 -16.21
C SER A 179 3.69 -17.38 -16.74
N ASN A 180 3.73 -17.64 -18.05
CA ASN A 180 2.87 -18.63 -18.73
C ASN A 180 1.39 -18.50 -18.31
N SER A 181 0.91 -17.26 -18.19
CA SER A 181 -0.44 -16.98 -17.75
C SER A 181 -1.43 -16.94 -18.90
N HIS A 182 -2.60 -17.53 -18.71
CA HIS A 182 -3.65 -17.57 -19.71
C HIS A 182 -5.05 -17.52 -19.06
N PHE A 183 -5.89 -16.66 -19.60
CA PHE A 183 -7.34 -16.71 -19.42
C PHE A 183 -7.97 -17.37 -20.64
N ASN A 184 -9.05 -18.14 -20.45
CA ASN A 184 -9.90 -18.52 -21.55
C ASN A 184 -10.73 -17.31 -22.06
N ASP A 185 -11.42 -17.48 -23.20
CA ASP A 185 -12.08 -16.38 -23.93
C ASP A 185 -13.18 -15.66 -23.11
N ASP A 186 -13.85 -16.37 -22.21
CA ASP A 186 -14.92 -15.84 -21.37
C ASP A 186 -14.49 -15.50 -19.93
N TYR A 187 -13.18 -15.57 -19.65
CA TYR A 187 -12.58 -15.28 -18.33
C TYR A 187 -13.13 -16.14 -17.17
N THR A 188 -13.57 -17.34 -17.47
CA THR A 188 -14.05 -18.31 -16.45
C THR A 188 -12.97 -19.27 -15.99
N GLN A 189 -11.82 -19.28 -16.63
CA GLN A 189 -10.64 -20.07 -16.24
C GLN A 189 -9.39 -19.21 -16.33
N TYR A 190 -8.51 -19.37 -15.36
CA TYR A 190 -7.18 -18.77 -15.35
C TYR A 190 -6.13 -19.79 -14.91
N GLN A 191 -5.02 -19.81 -15.60
CA GLN A 191 -3.86 -20.62 -15.25
C GLN A 191 -2.58 -19.79 -15.36
N ALA A 192 -1.65 -20.00 -14.44
CA ALA A 192 -0.36 -19.35 -14.47
C ALA A 192 0.72 -20.15 -13.76
N GLU A 193 1.96 -19.90 -14.11
CA GLU A 193 3.13 -20.25 -13.34
C GLU A 193 3.56 -19.06 -12.51
N ILE A 194 3.88 -19.31 -11.24
CA ILE A 194 4.21 -18.27 -10.27
C ILE A 194 5.60 -18.53 -9.70
N ALA A 195 6.44 -17.51 -9.74
CA ALA A 195 7.72 -17.48 -9.07
C ALA A 195 7.69 -16.47 -7.92
N PHE A 196 8.33 -16.82 -6.83
CA PHE A 196 8.49 -15.99 -5.64
C PHE A 196 9.96 -15.65 -5.41
N ASP A 197 10.24 -14.56 -4.71
CA ASP A 197 11.55 -14.33 -4.16
C ASP A 197 11.82 -15.33 -3.01
N ASP A 198 12.76 -16.24 -3.23
CA ASP A 198 13.16 -17.27 -2.25
C ASP A 198 14.05 -16.74 -1.12
N SER A 199 14.53 -15.50 -1.21
CA SER A 199 15.43 -14.87 -0.24
C SER A 199 14.73 -14.56 1.09
N THR A 200 13.41 -14.60 1.12
CA THR A 200 12.61 -14.21 2.28
C THR A 200 12.12 -15.41 3.09
N VAL A 201 11.88 -15.19 4.38
CA VAL A 201 11.24 -16.18 5.25
C VAL A 201 9.86 -16.53 4.65
N PRO A 202 9.51 -17.83 4.53
CA PRO A 202 8.21 -18.23 4.00
C PRO A 202 7.05 -17.51 4.70
N HIS A 203 6.24 -16.80 3.95
CA HIS A 203 5.06 -16.09 4.43
C HIS A 203 3.95 -16.15 3.38
N GLN A 204 2.76 -15.84 3.79
CA GLN A 204 1.61 -15.76 2.90
C GLN A 204 1.74 -14.55 1.97
N ARG A 205 1.29 -14.70 0.73
CA ARG A 205 1.22 -13.62 -0.27
C ARG A 205 -0.18 -13.57 -0.86
N THR A 206 -0.58 -12.40 -1.30
CA THR A 206 -1.88 -12.17 -1.96
C THR A 206 -1.67 -11.98 -3.45
N ILE A 207 -2.45 -12.69 -4.24
CA ILE A 207 -2.56 -12.51 -5.69
C ILE A 207 -4.02 -12.20 -6.00
N LEU A 208 -4.27 -11.09 -6.67
CA LEU A 208 -5.61 -10.67 -7.08
C LEU A 208 -5.89 -11.11 -8.51
N VAL A 209 -7.01 -11.78 -8.75
CA VAL A 209 -7.42 -12.24 -10.09
C VAL A 209 -8.85 -11.79 -10.36
N CYS A 210 -9.03 -10.95 -11.38
CA CYS A 210 -10.36 -10.51 -11.82
C CYS A 210 -10.91 -11.48 -12.86
N MET A 211 -11.87 -12.29 -12.44
CA MET A 211 -12.57 -13.29 -13.24
C MET A 211 -13.94 -12.79 -13.72
N ASN A 212 -14.62 -13.58 -14.54
CA ASN A 212 -16.00 -13.32 -14.93
C ASN A 212 -16.93 -13.31 -13.70
N PRO A 213 -17.66 -12.21 -13.41
CA PRO A 213 -18.46 -12.08 -12.20
C PRO A 213 -19.72 -12.96 -12.16
N GLU A 214 -20.07 -13.65 -13.24
CA GLU A 214 -21.27 -14.48 -13.31
C GLU A 214 -21.07 -15.91 -12.81
N LYS A 215 -19.87 -16.24 -12.34
CA LYS A 215 -19.49 -17.61 -11.94
C LYS A 215 -18.88 -17.65 -10.55
N ASP A 216 -18.95 -18.83 -9.94
CA ASP A 216 -18.21 -19.18 -8.74
C ASP A 216 -16.91 -19.90 -9.11
N TYR A 217 -15.88 -19.75 -8.28
CA TYR A 217 -14.55 -20.24 -8.58
C TYR A 217 -13.96 -21.06 -7.44
N GLN A 218 -13.14 -22.03 -7.83
CA GLN A 218 -12.27 -22.77 -6.93
C GLN A 218 -10.82 -22.51 -7.35
N VAL A 219 -10.00 -22.18 -6.37
CA VAL A 219 -8.56 -21.96 -6.60
C VAL A 219 -7.76 -23.20 -6.21
N THR A 220 -6.83 -23.59 -7.06
CA THR A 220 -5.87 -24.65 -6.77
C THR A 220 -4.45 -24.15 -6.92
N PHE A 221 -3.56 -24.57 -6.04
CA PHE A 221 -2.13 -24.32 -6.12
C PHE A 221 -1.37 -25.65 -6.09
N ASN A 222 -0.59 -25.93 -7.14
CA ASN A 222 0.07 -27.23 -7.33
C ASN A 222 -0.87 -28.45 -7.17
N GLY A 223 -2.08 -28.33 -7.74
CA GLY A 223 -3.10 -29.38 -7.70
C GLY A 223 -3.84 -29.53 -6.38
N LYS A 224 -3.58 -28.71 -5.38
CA LYS A 224 -4.28 -28.69 -4.08
C LYS A 224 -5.22 -27.50 -4.02
N VAL A 225 -6.44 -27.74 -3.55
CA VAL A 225 -7.40 -26.66 -3.28
C VAL A 225 -6.85 -25.76 -2.17
N VAL A 226 -6.89 -24.45 -2.42
CA VAL A 226 -6.53 -23.42 -1.44
C VAL A 226 -7.72 -22.52 -1.17
N GLU A 227 -7.74 -21.92 0.01
CA GLU A 227 -8.74 -20.91 0.33
C GLU A 227 -8.54 -19.69 -0.55
N SER A 228 -9.65 -19.13 -1.00
CA SER A 228 -9.71 -17.87 -1.71
C SER A 228 -10.78 -16.99 -1.09
N LYS A 229 -10.60 -15.69 -1.17
CA LYS A 229 -11.56 -14.70 -0.73
C LYS A 229 -12.10 -13.94 -1.92
N THR A 230 -13.39 -13.69 -1.94
CA THR A 230 -14.04 -12.86 -2.94
C THR A 230 -14.40 -11.51 -2.34
N TYR A 231 -13.77 -10.42 -2.84
CA TYR A 231 -14.05 -9.06 -2.39
C TYR A 231 -15.36 -8.50 -2.96
N HIS A 232 -15.59 -8.79 -4.23
CA HIS A 232 -16.86 -8.58 -4.91
C HIS A 232 -16.98 -9.63 -6.00
N GLN A 233 -18.15 -9.73 -6.62
CA GLN A 233 -18.42 -10.76 -7.61
C GLN A 233 -17.34 -10.76 -8.72
N GLY A 234 -16.67 -11.89 -8.89
CA GLY A 234 -15.60 -12.10 -9.86
C GLY A 234 -14.19 -11.72 -9.43
N LEU A 235 -13.98 -11.06 -8.28
CA LEU A 235 -12.64 -10.77 -7.78
C LEU A 235 -12.22 -11.79 -6.72
N LEU A 236 -11.17 -12.54 -7.03
CA LEU A 236 -10.57 -13.56 -6.17
C LEU A 236 -9.22 -13.11 -5.61
N GLU A 237 -8.95 -13.48 -4.38
CA GLU A 237 -7.67 -13.36 -3.68
C GLU A 237 -7.02 -14.73 -3.49
#